data_db6c030331702ae6a0ce900d3c8f6c50
#
_entry.id   db6c030331702ae6a0ce900d3c8f6c50
#
_cell.length_a   1.000
_cell.length_b   1.000
_cell.length_c   1.000
_cell.angle_alpha   90.00
_cell.angle_beta   90.00
_cell.angle_gamma   90.00
#
_symmetry.space_group_name_H-M   'P 1'
#
loop_
_entity.id
_entity.type
_entity.pdbx_description
1 polymer ?
#
loop_
_entity_poly.entity_id
_entity_poly.type
_entity_poly.pdbx_seq_one_letter_code
_entity_poly.pdbx_strand_id
1 'polypeptide(L)'
;KIRIFKLMQALVYTNTQTLVYREEQNPTEKPGESILKIQASGICGSDMHAYHGHDERRVPPLILGHEVSGVIQNGKFKDKVVVLNPLITCGNCEYCKQGREHLCPERSILGMSKPIKREGGLAEYVSIPDKNIYEIPSGLDTKEAAVAEPTAVSLHAVLLGEQTLKKPLSECRVLIQGGGAIGLLCGLILAKEQNCKDIVLSDPNQKRLDECSKYL
;
A
#
# COMPACT_ATOMS: atom_id res chain seq x y z
N LYS A 1 -30.86 -7.75 -23.18
CA LYS A 1 -29.52 -8.33 -22.96
C LYS A 1 -29.36 -8.51 -21.45
N ILE A 2 -29.33 -9.75 -20.96
CA ILE A 2 -29.02 -10.07 -19.57
C ILE A 2 -27.52 -9.76 -19.39
N ARG A 3 -27.20 -8.77 -18.56
CA ARG A 3 -25.82 -8.53 -18.12
C ARG A 3 -25.48 -9.67 -17.14
N ILE A 4 -24.68 -10.64 -17.59
CA ILE A 4 -24.05 -11.60 -16.67
C ILE A 4 -22.96 -10.81 -15.94
N PHE A 5 -23.22 -10.43 -14.70
CA PHE A 5 -22.17 -9.88 -13.83
C PHE A 5 -21.18 -11.00 -13.55
N LYS A 6 -19.94 -10.80 -13.93
CA LYS A 6 -18.86 -11.71 -13.48
C LYS A 6 -18.65 -11.47 -12.00
N LEU A 7 -18.57 -12.53 -11.22
CA LEU A 7 -18.29 -12.52 -9.79
C LEU A 7 -16.80 -12.78 -9.55
N MET A 8 -16.28 -12.27 -8.47
CA MET A 8 -14.94 -12.51 -7.97
C MET A 8 -15.00 -12.94 -6.51
N GLN A 9 -13.99 -13.62 -6.04
CA GLN A 9 -13.83 -13.90 -4.62
C GLN A 9 -13.18 -12.70 -3.92
N ALA A 10 -13.68 -12.36 -2.75
CA ALA A 10 -13.16 -11.28 -1.94
C ALA A 10 -13.26 -11.58 -0.45
N LEU A 11 -12.31 -11.05 0.32
CA LEU A 11 -12.36 -11.03 1.77
C LEU A 11 -12.96 -9.70 2.24
N VAL A 12 -14.21 -9.74 2.65
CA VAL A 12 -15.00 -8.55 2.97
C VAL A 12 -15.04 -8.32 4.48
N TYR A 13 -14.61 -7.15 4.91
CA TYR A 13 -14.85 -6.65 6.27
C TYR A 13 -16.32 -6.28 6.41
N THR A 14 -17.08 -7.08 7.14
CA THR A 14 -18.55 -6.95 7.28
C THR A 14 -18.98 -6.36 8.62
N ASN A 15 -18.15 -6.47 9.64
CA ASN A 15 -18.33 -5.88 10.95
C ASN A 15 -17.01 -5.94 11.74
N THR A 16 -16.93 -5.22 12.87
CA THR A 16 -15.80 -5.31 13.80
C THR A 16 -15.48 -6.78 14.10
N GLN A 17 -14.20 -7.14 13.95
CA GLN A 17 -13.66 -8.49 14.12
C GLN A 17 -14.29 -9.56 13.20
N THR A 18 -14.91 -9.13 12.09
CA THR A 18 -15.59 -10.06 11.19
C THR A 18 -15.17 -9.81 9.75
N LEU A 19 -14.47 -10.79 9.17
CA LEU A 19 -14.14 -10.89 7.77
C LEU A 19 -14.86 -12.09 7.16
N VAL A 20 -15.49 -11.89 6.00
CA VAL A 20 -16.22 -12.95 5.30
C VAL A 20 -15.62 -13.12 3.91
N TYR A 21 -15.14 -14.32 3.61
CA TYR A 21 -14.73 -14.70 2.27
C TYR A 21 -15.98 -15.09 1.47
N ARG A 22 -16.28 -14.33 0.40
CA ARG A 22 -17.50 -14.51 -0.38
C ARG A 22 -17.37 -13.99 -1.81
N GLU A 23 -18.38 -14.27 -2.62
CA GLU A 23 -18.52 -13.68 -3.94
C GLU A 23 -18.98 -12.23 -3.86
N GLU A 24 -18.32 -11.38 -4.65
CA GLU A 24 -18.65 -9.97 -4.87
C GLU A 24 -18.66 -9.68 -6.37
N GLN A 25 -19.28 -8.56 -6.75
CA GLN A 25 -19.28 -8.15 -8.15
C GLN A 25 -17.89 -7.70 -8.60
N ASN A 26 -17.46 -8.16 -9.77
CA ASN A 26 -16.24 -7.65 -10.39
C ASN A 26 -16.32 -6.14 -10.55
N PRO A 27 -15.17 -5.42 -10.41
CA PRO A 27 -15.11 -4.02 -10.74
C PRO A 27 -15.49 -3.79 -12.21
N THR A 28 -16.21 -2.71 -12.48
CA THR A 28 -16.60 -2.32 -13.83
C THR A 28 -15.53 -1.44 -14.46
N GLU A 29 -15.34 -1.58 -15.77
CA GLU A 29 -14.47 -0.70 -16.54
C GLU A 29 -15.02 0.73 -16.51
N LYS A 30 -14.13 1.68 -16.22
CA LYS A 30 -14.42 3.12 -16.24
C LYS A 30 -13.37 3.83 -17.10
N PRO A 31 -13.75 4.92 -17.80
CA PRO A 31 -12.80 5.73 -18.53
C PRO A 31 -11.66 6.21 -17.62
N GLY A 32 -10.40 5.99 -18.03
CA GLY A 32 -9.21 6.37 -17.28
C GLY A 32 -8.90 5.50 -16.05
N GLU A 33 -9.61 4.38 -15.86
CA GLU A 33 -9.31 3.36 -14.86
C GLU A 33 -9.02 2.02 -15.55
N SER A 34 -8.08 1.29 -15.01
CA SER A 34 -7.75 -0.08 -15.40
C SER A 34 -8.17 -1.08 -14.32
N ILE A 35 -8.43 -2.31 -14.74
CA ILE A 35 -8.72 -3.43 -13.83
C ILE A 35 -7.44 -4.24 -13.63
N LEU A 36 -7.01 -4.35 -12.39
CA LEU A 36 -5.92 -5.22 -11.97
C LEU A 36 -6.46 -6.57 -11.54
N LYS A 37 -5.93 -7.65 -12.10
CA LYS A 37 -6.02 -9.00 -11.52
C LYS A 37 -4.92 -9.12 -10.47
N ILE A 38 -5.32 -9.23 -9.21
CA ILE A 38 -4.41 -9.25 -8.08
C ILE A 38 -3.69 -10.59 -8.01
N GLN A 39 -2.38 -10.56 -7.82
CA GLN A 39 -1.54 -11.74 -7.60
C GLN A 39 -0.95 -11.77 -6.19
N ALA A 40 -0.75 -10.61 -5.59
CA ALA A 40 -0.37 -10.50 -4.20
C ALA A 40 -0.97 -9.24 -3.57
N SER A 41 -1.35 -9.36 -2.30
CA SER A 41 -1.83 -8.25 -1.47
C SER A 41 -1.25 -8.38 -0.07
N GLY A 42 -0.56 -7.34 0.41
CA GLY A 42 -0.09 -7.24 1.79
C GLY A 42 -1.23 -6.92 2.75
N ILE A 43 -0.99 -7.17 4.03
CA ILE A 43 -1.88 -6.79 5.14
C ILE A 43 -1.15 -5.75 5.98
N CYS A 44 -1.62 -4.52 5.90
CA CYS A 44 -1.08 -3.41 6.68
C CYS A 44 -1.60 -3.43 8.14
N GLY A 45 -0.83 -2.86 9.04
CA GLY A 45 -1.32 -2.60 10.42
C GLY A 45 -2.60 -1.77 10.45
N SER A 46 -2.82 -0.91 9.45
CA SER A 46 -4.05 -0.12 9.32
C SER A 46 -5.28 -0.98 8.97
N ASP A 47 -5.12 -2.10 8.25
CA ASP A 47 -6.21 -3.07 8.01
C ASP A 47 -6.57 -3.78 9.32
N MET A 48 -5.57 -4.07 10.17
CA MET A 48 -5.80 -4.62 11.50
C MET A 48 -6.52 -3.64 12.41
N HIS A 49 -6.19 -2.33 12.35
CA HIS A 49 -6.94 -1.30 13.07
C HIS A 49 -8.41 -1.25 12.63
N ALA A 50 -8.68 -1.35 11.32
CA ALA A 50 -10.04 -1.45 10.80
C ALA A 50 -10.76 -2.71 11.34
N TYR A 51 -10.11 -3.86 11.26
CA TYR A 51 -10.64 -5.13 11.77
C TYR A 51 -11.05 -5.03 13.23
N HIS A 52 -10.24 -4.37 14.06
CA HIS A 52 -10.56 -4.15 15.48
C HIS A 52 -11.55 -3.00 15.76
N GLY A 53 -12.05 -2.31 14.73
CA GLY A 53 -12.99 -1.20 14.88
C GLY A 53 -12.35 0.13 15.32
N HIS A 54 -11.04 0.28 15.17
CA HIS A 54 -10.30 1.47 15.60
C HIS A 54 -10.06 2.48 14.47
N ASP A 55 -10.66 2.31 13.29
CA ASP A 55 -10.54 3.25 12.16
C ASP A 55 -11.91 3.65 11.62
N GLU A 56 -12.38 4.83 12.00
CA GLU A 56 -13.66 5.41 11.57
C GLU A 56 -13.76 5.67 10.05
N ARG A 57 -12.66 5.63 9.33
CA ARG A 57 -12.62 5.82 7.87
C ARG A 57 -12.92 4.54 7.11
N ARG A 58 -12.84 3.40 7.77
CA ARG A 58 -13.12 2.07 7.21
C ARG A 58 -14.44 1.53 7.73
N VAL A 59 -15.54 1.98 7.11
CA VAL A 59 -16.91 1.60 7.48
C VAL A 59 -17.30 0.35 6.70
N PRO A 60 -17.70 -0.74 7.38
CA PRO A 60 -18.19 -1.95 6.70
C PRO A 60 -19.56 -1.74 6.03
N PRO A 61 -19.93 -2.52 4.98
CA PRO A 61 -19.07 -3.53 4.35
C PRO A 61 -18.01 -2.89 3.44
N LEU A 62 -16.79 -3.46 3.46
CA LEU A 62 -15.65 -2.94 2.71
C LEU A 62 -14.64 -4.06 2.42
N ILE A 63 -14.09 -4.12 1.22
CA ILE A 63 -12.90 -4.90 0.92
C ILE A 63 -11.69 -4.07 1.36
N LEU A 64 -10.88 -4.61 2.28
CA LEU A 64 -9.66 -3.98 2.78
C LEU A 64 -8.46 -4.24 1.84
N GLY A 65 -7.27 -3.76 2.22
CA GLY A 65 -6.01 -4.00 1.51
C GLY A 65 -5.65 -2.88 0.53
N HIS A 66 -4.38 -2.48 0.56
CA HIS A 66 -3.86 -1.38 -0.28
C HIS A 66 -2.40 -1.60 -0.70
N GLU A 67 -1.76 -2.68 -0.30
CA GLU A 67 -0.42 -3.10 -0.69
C GLU A 67 -0.54 -4.15 -1.79
N VAL A 68 -0.66 -3.73 -3.07
CA VAL A 68 -1.19 -4.59 -4.13
C VAL A 68 -0.27 -4.65 -5.34
N SER A 69 -0.09 -5.85 -5.86
CA SER A 69 0.58 -6.13 -7.14
C SER A 69 -0.21 -7.14 -7.97
N GLY A 70 0.00 -7.12 -9.28
CA GLY A 70 -0.68 -8.05 -10.17
C GLY A 70 -0.55 -7.69 -11.65
N VAL A 71 -1.50 -8.15 -12.47
CA VAL A 71 -1.50 -7.99 -13.93
C VAL A 71 -2.73 -7.21 -14.39
N ILE A 72 -2.51 -6.16 -15.16
CA ILE A 72 -3.59 -5.34 -15.72
C ILE A 72 -4.34 -6.13 -16.81
N GLN A 73 -5.66 -6.09 -16.76
CA GLN A 73 -6.53 -6.86 -17.65
C GLN A 73 -7.02 -6.08 -18.86
N ASN A 74 -7.02 -4.75 -18.82
CA ASN A 74 -7.56 -3.87 -19.86
C ASN A 74 -6.79 -2.55 -19.99
N GLY A 75 -7.18 -1.71 -20.97
CA GLY A 75 -6.62 -0.37 -21.16
C GLY A 75 -5.18 -0.37 -21.68
N LYS A 76 -4.51 0.77 -21.52
CA LYS A 76 -3.16 0.99 -22.07
C LYS A 76 -2.05 0.17 -21.40
N PHE A 77 -2.29 -0.30 -20.17
CA PHE A 77 -1.36 -1.11 -19.40
C PHE A 77 -1.66 -2.61 -19.47
N LYS A 78 -2.58 -3.02 -20.37
CA LYS A 78 -2.97 -4.43 -20.49
C LYS A 78 -1.75 -5.35 -20.56
N ASP A 79 -1.83 -6.47 -19.83
CA ASP A 79 -0.81 -7.53 -19.70
C ASP A 79 0.50 -7.08 -18.99
N LYS A 80 0.56 -5.84 -18.48
CA LYS A 80 1.68 -5.38 -17.67
C LYS A 80 1.57 -5.88 -16.23
N VAL A 81 2.73 -6.26 -15.68
CA VAL A 81 2.88 -6.59 -14.26
C VAL A 81 3.19 -5.30 -13.51
N VAL A 82 2.41 -5.00 -12.48
CA VAL A 82 2.40 -3.67 -11.86
C VAL A 82 2.21 -3.72 -10.35
N VAL A 83 2.59 -2.61 -9.70
CA VAL A 83 2.15 -2.23 -8.35
C VAL A 83 1.25 -1.00 -8.42
N LEU A 84 0.47 -0.79 -7.38
CA LEU A 84 -0.45 0.33 -7.30
C LEU A 84 -0.01 1.35 -6.25
N ASN A 85 -0.09 2.64 -6.60
CA ASN A 85 -0.17 3.69 -5.58
C ASN A 85 -1.62 3.74 -5.08
N PRO A 86 -1.89 3.38 -3.82
CA PRO A 86 -3.26 3.32 -3.30
C PRO A 86 -3.90 4.69 -3.10
N LEU A 87 -3.11 5.77 -3.06
CA LEU A 87 -3.58 7.14 -2.87
C LEU A 87 -4.12 7.72 -4.17
N ILE A 88 -5.45 7.83 -4.26
CA ILE A 88 -6.16 8.38 -5.41
C ILE A 88 -6.54 9.81 -5.11
N THR A 89 -6.11 10.76 -5.93
CA THR A 89 -6.28 12.20 -5.74
C THR A 89 -6.97 12.86 -6.92
N CYS A 90 -7.54 14.05 -6.76
CA CYS A 90 -8.21 14.76 -7.84
C CYS A 90 -7.25 15.25 -8.94
N GLY A 91 -5.97 15.47 -8.62
CA GLY A 91 -4.94 15.92 -9.56
C GLY A 91 -5.00 17.41 -9.93
N ASN A 92 -6.04 18.14 -9.54
CA ASN A 92 -6.29 19.53 -9.99
C ASN A 92 -6.39 20.57 -8.88
N CYS A 93 -6.54 20.18 -7.61
CA CYS A 93 -6.53 21.11 -6.48
C CYS A 93 -5.12 21.66 -6.24
N GLU A 94 -5.03 22.71 -5.44
CA GLU A 94 -3.78 23.41 -5.13
C GLU A 94 -2.73 22.47 -4.51
N TYR A 95 -3.14 21.61 -3.60
CA TYR A 95 -2.25 20.61 -3.01
C TYR A 95 -1.68 19.64 -4.05
N CYS A 96 -2.51 19.14 -4.96
CA CYS A 96 -2.05 18.25 -6.02
C CYS A 96 -1.06 18.93 -6.97
N LYS A 97 -1.33 20.19 -7.35
CA LYS A 97 -0.44 20.98 -8.21
C LYS A 97 0.91 21.30 -7.58
N GLN A 98 0.97 21.31 -6.25
CA GLN A 98 2.20 21.52 -5.46
C GLN A 98 2.94 20.22 -5.10
N GLY A 99 2.49 19.05 -5.59
CA GLY A 99 3.06 17.76 -5.19
C GLY A 99 2.74 17.33 -3.75
N ARG A 100 1.76 17.99 -3.12
CA ARG A 100 1.29 17.68 -1.75
C ARG A 100 -0.01 16.88 -1.79
N GLU A 101 -0.05 15.85 -2.61
CA GLU A 101 -1.23 15.06 -2.93
C GLU A 101 -1.88 14.40 -1.71
N HIS A 102 -1.09 14.07 -0.69
CA HIS A 102 -1.57 13.55 0.58
C HIS A 102 -2.50 14.52 1.34
N LEU A 103 -2.50 15.81 0.99
CA LEU A 103 -3.39 16.84 1.54
C LEU A 103 -4.62 17.11 0.65
N CYS A 104 -4.77 16.39 -0.46
CA CYS A 104 -5.93 16.55 -1.36
C CYS A 104 -7.25 16.35 -0.59
N PRO A 105 -8.19 17.32 -0.60
CA PRO A 105 -9.47 17.17 0.11
C PRO A 105 -10.37 16.08 -0.49
N GLU A 106 -10.19 15.80 -1.79
CA GLU A 106 -10.93 14.75 -2.52
C GLU A 106 -10.14 13.43 -2.62
N ARG A 107 -9.15 13.23 -1.74
CA ARG A 107 -8.39 11.98 -1.76
C ARG A 107 -9.24 10.80 -1.34
N SER A 108 -8.97 9.66 -1.94
CA SER A 108 -9.41 8.35 -1.48
C SER A 108 -8.21 7.39 -1.44
N ILE A 109 -8.35 6.32 -0.71
CA ILE A 109 -7.32 5.27 -0.62
C ILE A 109 -8.02 3.93 -0.85
N LEU A 110 -7.37 3.00 -1.54
CA LEU A 110 -7.86 1.62 -1.66
C LEU A 110 -8.10 1.03 -0.27
N GLY A 111 -9.21 0.32 -0.09
CA GLY A 111 -9.58 -0.24 1.20
C GLY A 111 -10.06 0.79 2.23
N MET A 112 -10.56 1.95 1.79
CA MET A 112 -11.16 2.97 2.65
C MET A 112 -12.58 3.33 2.20
N SER A 113 -13.44 3.69 3.19
CA SER A 113 -14.81 4.15 2.95
C SER A 113 -14.93 5.67 2.89
N LYS A 114 -14.09 6.40 3.61
CA LYS A 114 -14.17 7.87 3.73
C LYS A 114 -12.84 8.52 3.33
N PRO A 115 -12.86 9.74 2.75
CA PRO A 115 -14.05 10.52 2.36
C PRO A 115 -14.80 9.92 1.16
N ILE A 116 -14.13 9.18 0.27
CA ILE A 116 -14.73 8.54 -0.92
C ILE A 116 -14.43 7.05 -0.86
N LYS A 117 -15.47 6.23 -0.92
CA LYS A 117 -15.33 4.77 -0.85
C LYS A 117 -14.56 4.22 -2.05
N ARG A 118 -13.53 3.43 -1.75
CA ARG A 118 -12.80 2.59 -2.70
C ARG A 118 -12.60 1.21 -2.11
N GLU A 119 -13.04 0.19 -2.82
CA GLU A 119 -12.77 -1.19 -2.47
C GLU A 119 -11.26 -1.47 -2.59
N GLY A 120 -10.75 -2.33 -1.73
CA GLY A 120 -9.33 -2.63 -1.63
C GLY A 120 -8.90 -3.90 -2.36
N GLY A 121 -7.69 -4.34 -2.06
CA GLY A 121 -6.99 -5.41 -2.74
C GLY A 121 -7.10 -6.79 -2.11
N LEU A 122 -7.88 -6.99 -1.05
CA LEU A 122 -8.14 -8.34 -0.52
C LEU A 122 -9.26 -9.02 -1.34
N ALA A 123 -9.08 -9.06 -2.66
CA ALA A 123 -9.99 -9.61 -3.67
C ALA A 123 -9.21 -10.11 -4.89
N GLU A 124 -9.89 -10.76 -5.83
CA GLU A 124 -9.23 -11.18 -7.09
C GLU A 124 -8.98 -10.02 -8.04
N TYR A 125 -9.82 -8.98 -8.01
CA TYR A 125 -9.74 -7.83 -8.92
C TYR A 125 -10.00 -6.52 -8.19
N VAL A 126 -9.32 -5.45 -8.66
CA VAL A 126 -9.57 -4.08 -8.22
C VAL A 126 -9.49 -3.10 -9.39
N SER A 127 -10.30 -2.04 -9.37
CA SER A 127 -10.24 -0.94 -10.33
C SER A 127 -9.41 0.20 -9.77
N ILE A 128 -8.52 0.78 -10.59
CA ILE A 128 -7.59 1.83 -10.21
C ILE A 128 -7.41 2.84 -11.35
N PRO A 129 -7.31 4.16 -11.09
CA PRO A 129 -6.95 5.13 -12.11
C PRO A 129 -5.58 4.84 -12.72
N ASP A 130 -5.47 4.99 -14.04
CA ASP A 130 -4.25 4.72 -14.80
C ASP A 130 -3.01 5.43 -14.27
N LYS A 131 -3.17 6.64 -13.72
CA LYS A 131 -2.07 7.42 -13.12
C LYS A 131 -1.48 6.81 -11.84
N ASN A 132 -2.19 5.86 -11.23
CA ASN A 132 -1.79 5.17 -10.01
C ASN A 132 -1.07 3.85 -10.27
N ILE A 133 -0.79 3.52 -11.54
CA ILE A 133 -0.19 2.26 -11.98
C ILE A 133 1.31 2.46 -12.22
N TYR A 134 2.13 1.59 -11.65
CA TYR A 134 3.58 1.57 -11.84
C TYR A 134 4.02 0.18 -12.29
N GLU A 135 4.65 0.11 -13.48
CA GLU A 135 5.22 -1.15 -13.97
C GLU A 135 6.38 -1.56 -13.06
N ILE A 136 6.46 -2.85 -12.73
CA ILE A 136 7.57 -3.37 -11.94
C ILE A 136 8.77 -3.70 -12.85
N PRO A 137 10.01 -3.59 -12.34
CA PRO A 137 11.20 -4.02 -13.08
C PRO A 137 11.12 -5.49 -13.46
N SER A 138 11.69 -5.83 -14.63
CA SER A 138 11.80 -7.23 -15.04
C SER A 138 12.63 -8.04 -14.05
N GLY A 139 12.15 -9.23 -13.68
CA GLY A 139 12.82 -10.13 -12.74
C GLY A 139 12.36 -9.99 -11.28
N LEU A 140 11.58 -8.97 -10.95
CA LEU A 140 10.92 -8.88 -9.65
C LEU A 140 9.59 -9.63 -9.67
N ASP A 141 9.37 -10.47 -8.68
CA ASP A 141 8.12 -11.21 -8.58
C ASP A 141 7.02 -10.35 -7.94
N THR A 142 5.77 -10.72 -8.16
CA THR A 142 4.62 -9.94 -7.67
C THR A 142 4.48 -9.96 -6.15
N LYS A 143 4.92 -11.01 -5.46
CA LYS A 143 4.90 -11.05 -3.99
C LYS A 143 5.88 -10.05 -3.40
N GLU A 144 7.09 -10.00 -3.97
CA GLU A 144 8.09 -9.01 -3.58
C GLU A 144 7.60 -7.59 -3.95
N ALA A 145 7.02 -7.43 -5.14
CA ALA A 145 6.50 -6.15 -5.61
C ALA A 145 5.35 -5.60 -4.73
N ALA A 146 4.55 -6.45 -4.09
CA ALA A 146 3.50 -5.99 -3.17
C ALA A 146 4.05 -5.20 -1.96
N VAL A 147 5.34 -5.35 -1.64
CA VAL A 147 6.02 -4.60 -0.58
C VAL A 147 6.40 -3.16 -1.02
N ALA A 148 6.17 -2.79 -2.28
CA ALA A 148 6.52 -1.46 -2.81
C ALA A 148 5.83 -0.31 -2.06
N GLU A 149 4.55 -0.48 -1.68
CA GLU A 149 3.81 0.56 -0.93
C GLU A 149 4.44 0.82 0.44
N PRO A 150 4.58 -0.17 1.35
CA PRO A 150 5.22 0.08 2.65
C PRO A 150 6.69 0.50 2.52
N THR A 151 7.39 0.10 1.46
CA THR A 151 8.74 0.60 1.17
C THR A 151 8.72 2.08 0.83
N ALA A 152 7.78 2.55 0.01
CA ALA A 152 7.63 3.96 -0.31
C ALA A 152 7.28 4.81 0.93
N VAL A 153 6.43 4.31 1.82
CA VAL A 153 6.12 4.95 3.11
C VAL A 153 7.37 5.08 3.97
N SER A 154 8.15 3.99 4.06
CA SER A 154 9.40 3.96 4.84
C SER A 154 10.46 4.90 4.26
N LEU A 155 10.63 4.91 2.94
CA LEU A 155 11.55 5.81 2.23
C LEU A 155 11.18 7.28 2.47
N HIS A 156 9.89 7.61 2.36
CA HIS A 156 9.41 8.96 2.62
C HIS A 156 9.74 9.43 4.04
N ALA A 157 9.53 8.57 5.03
CA ALA A 157 9.85 8.87 6.43
C ALA A 157 11.36 9.11 6.63
N VAL A 158 12.22 8.28 6.04
CA VAL A 158 13.68 8.42 6.12
C VAL A 158 14.14 9.72 5.47
N LEU A 159 13.67 10.03 4.25
CA LEU A 159 14.03 11.25 3.53
C LEU A 159 13.53 12.51 4.24
N LEU A 160 12.35 12.48 4.84
CA LEU A 160 11.81 13.58 5.64
C LEU A 160 12.66 13.83 6.90
N GLY A 161 13.13 12.76 7.52
CA GLY A 161 14.07 12.82 8.64
C GLY A 161 15.38 13.51 8.24
N GLU A 162 15.98 13.14 7.12
CA GLU A 162 17.20 13.75 6.59
C GLU A 162 17.02 15.24 6.29
N GLN A 163 15.95 15.61 5.60
CA GLN A 163 15.63 17.02 5.32
C GLN A 163 15.46 17.83 6.60
N THR A 164 14.87 17.24 7.64
CA THR A 164 14.66 17.93 8.94
C THR A 164 15.95 18.12 9.69
N LEU A 165 16.85 17.14 9.68
CA LEU A 165 18.14 17.18 10.36
C LEU A 165 19.13 18.12 9.67
N LYS A 166 18.97 18.41 8.38
CA LYS A 166 19.91 19.18 7.56
C LYS A 166 21.34 18.61 7.61
N LYS A 167 21.45 17.30 7.75
CA LYS A 167 22.68 16.53 7.88
C LYS A 167 22.52 15.18 7.18
N PRO A 168 23.55 14.69 6.45
CA PRO A 168 23.49 13.37 5.82
C PRO A 168 23.27 12.26 6.84
N LEU A 169 22.38 11.32 6.53
CA LEU A 169 22.09 10.17 7.41
C LEU A 169 23.29 9.24 7.56
N SER A 170 24.20 9.22 6.59
CA SER A 170 25.48 8.49 6.68
C SER A 170 26.38 8.95 7.84
N GLU A 171 26.17 10.15 8.36
CA GLU A 171 26.89 10.72 9.51
C GLU A 171 26.10 10.65 10.82
N CYS A 172 24.94 10.02 10.79
CA CYS A 172 24.05 9.93 11.92
C CYS A 172 24.16 8.59 12.64
N ARG A 173 23.85 8.63 13.92
CA ARG A 173 23.48 7.46 14.71
C ARG A 173 21.97 7.38 14.75
N VAL A 174 21.39 6.28 14.29
CA VAL A 174 19.93 6.14 14.12
C VAL A 174 19.41 5.02 15.03
N LEU A 175 18.37 5.33 15.80
CA LEU A 175 17.60 4.36 16.57
C LEU A 175 16.27 4.11 15.89
N ILE A 176 15.97 2.87 15.56
CA ILE A 176 14.68 2.40 15.06
C ILE A 176 13.95 1.70 16.21
N GLN A 177 12.80 2.21 16.59
CA GLN A 177 11.95 1.60 17.60
C GLN A 177 10.82 0.82 16.92
N GLY A 178 10.89 -0.51 17.01
CA GLY A 178 9.96 -1.45 16.39
C GLY A 178 10.57 -2.21 15.21
N GLY A 179 10.71 -3.53 15.35
CA GLY A 179 11.22 -4.47 14.34
C GLY A 179 10.11 -5.07 13.46
N GLY A 180 9.01 -4.35 13.23
CA GLY A 180 7.98 -4.73 12.26
C GLY A 180 8.38 -4.40 10.83
N ALA A 181 7.47 -4.60 9.86
CA ALA A 181 7.73 -4.38 8.44
C ALA A 181 8.30 -2.96 8.15
N ILE A 182 7.68 -1.91 8.69
CA ILE A 182 8.14 -0.52 8.48
C ILE A 182 9.53 -0.29 9.10
N GLY A 183 9.77 -0.78 10.34
CA GLY A 183 11.09 -0.61 10.97
C GLY A 183 12.21 -1.33 10.22
N LEU A 184 11.96 -2.55 9.75
CA LEU A 184 12.90 -3.30 8.92
C LEU A 184 13.17 -2.59 7.59
N LEU A 185 12.13 -2.12 6.90
CA LEU A 185 12.27 -1.37 5.64
C LEU A 185 13.04 -0.05 5.84
N CYS A 186 12.76 0.70 6.90
CA CYS A 186 13.55 1.88 7.25
C CYS A 186 15.03 1.53 7.48
N GLY A 187 15.30 0.44 8.20
CA GLY A 187 16.68 -0.03 8.44
C GLY A 187 17.40 -0.40 7.14
N LEU A 188 16.73 -1.09 6.23
CA LEU A 188 17.29 -1.45 4.92
C LEU A 188 17.57 -0.20 4.07
N ILE A 189 16.66 0.76 4.04
CA ILE A 189 16.86 2.03 3.31
C ILE A 189 18.03 2.81 3.90
N LEU A 190 18.11 2.93 5.23
CA LEU A 190 19.21 3.60 5.91
C LEU A 190 20.56 2.93 5.59
N ALA A 191 20.61 1.61 5.65
CA ALA A 191 21.85 0.86 5.44
C ALA A 191 22.30 0.84 3.98
N LYS A 192 21.36 0.62 3.03
CA LYS A 192 21.67 0.36 1.62
C LYS A 192 21.67 1.61 0.75
N GLU A 193 20.69 2.50 0.97
CA GLU A 193 20.51 3.70 0.13
C GLU A 193 21.20 4.92 0.77
N GLN A 194 21.14 5.08 2.09
CA GLN A 194 21.67 6.24 2.80
C GLN A 194 23.08 6.01 3.37
N ASN A 195 23.66 4.80 3.22
CA ASN A 195 24.96 4.42 3.75
C ASN A 195 25.16 4.72 5.24
N CYS A 196 24.09 4.71 6.02
CA CYS A 196 24.14 4.86 7.47
C CYS A 196 24.80 3.61 8.08
N LYS A 197 25.86 3.79 8.90
CA LYS A 197 26.64 2.68 9.48
C LYS A 197 26.31 2.40 10.95
N ASP A 198 25.74 3.37 11.64
CA ASP A 198 25.38 3.26 13.06
C ASP A 198 23.87 3.21 13.22
N ILE A 199 23.31 2.02 13.03
CA ILE A 199 21.87 1.77 13.13
C ILE A 199 21.63 0.81 14.28
N VAL A 200 20.79 1.21 15.22
CA VAL A 200 20.29 0.36 16.31
C VAL A 200 18.81 0.12 16.11
N LEU A 201 18.39 -1.14 16.10
CA LEU A 201 16.99 -1.52 16.06
C LEU A 201 16.58 -2.14 17.40
N SER A 202 15.47 -1.68 17.96
CA SER A 202 14.94 -2.15 19.24
C SER A 202 13.49 -2.62 19.09
N ASP A 203 13.18 -3.80 19.62
CA ASP A 203 11.80 -4.33 19.71
C ASP A 203 11.70 -5.20 20.97
N PRO A 204 10.60 -5.17 21.73
CA PRO A 204 10.41 -6.06 22.87
C PRO A 204 10.23 -7.53 22.48
N ASN A 205 9.95 -7.82 21.21
CA ASN A 205 9.77 -9.16 20.67
C ASN A 205 11.09 -9.67 20.05
N GLN A 206 11.78 -10.60 20.75
CA GLN A 206 13.03 -11.16 20.30
C GLN A 206 12.94 -11.82 18.91
N LYS A 207 11.83 -12.48 18.56
CA LYS A 207 11.65 -13.09 17.24
C LYS A 207 11.70 -12.07 16.10
N ARG A 208 11.22 -10.84 16.33
CA ARG A 208 11.33 -9.75 15.35
C ARG A 208 12.76 -9.27 15.20
N LEU A 209 13.50 -9.17 16.32
CA LEU A 209 14.92 -8.82 16.27
C LEU A 209 15.73 -9.88 15.52
N ASP A 210 15.48 -11.15 15.80
CA ASP A 210 16.15 -12.28 15.13
C ASP A 210 15.85 -12.27 13.61
N GLU A 211 14.62 -11.92 13.21
CA GLU A 211 14.27 -11.78 11.80
C GLU A 211 14.97 -10.58 11.16
N CYS A 212 14.93 -9.40 11.79
CA CYS A 212 15.59 -8.21 11.29
C CYS A 212 17.11 -8.41 11.14
N SER A 213 17.77 -9.14 12.05
CA SER A 213 19.23 -9.41 12.02
C SER A 213 19.69 -10.22 10.81
N LYS A 214 18.80 -10.85 10.07
CA LYS A 214 19.12 -11.54 8.81
C LYS A 214 19.38 -10.58 7.65
N TYR A 215 18.90 -9.35 7.75
CA TYR A 215 18.90 -8.36 6.67
C TYR A 215 19.70 -7.10 7.00
N LEU A 216 19.86 -6.79 8.27
CA LEU A 216 20.58 -5.64 8.81
C LEU A 216 21.83 -6.11 9.54
#